data_1a23a041017fb9457f1a5349b78f50cb
#
_entry.id   1a23a041017fb9457f1a5349b78f50cb
#
_cell.length_a   1.000
_cell.length_b   1.000
_cell.length_c   1.000
_cell.angle_alpha   90.00
_cell.angle_beta   90.00
_cell.angle_gamma   90.00
#
_symmetry.space_group_name_H-M   'P 1'
#
loop_
_entity.id
_entity.type
_entity.pdbx_description
1 polymer ?
#
loop_
_entity_poly.entity_id
_entity_poly.type
_entity_poly.pdbx_seq_one_letter_code
_entity_poly.pdbx_strand_id
1 'polypeptide(L)'
;EHYDIVVIGSGSGNTILDEEFADRRAAIIDSGTFGGTCLNVGCIPTKMFVLPADLATSPSEAAKLGVRLQFRGASFTSIRDRIFGRIDPISRSGLEYRQGLENIDVYTDEAKFVDPHTIEVGDTRITADQIVLAAGSRPRVPDVLGLDDPSLAGSIHTSDTIMRLEELPHRLVILGGGFIAAEFAHIFSALGSSVTVINRSGRMLRHEDQERSEEHTS
;
A
#
# COMPACT_ATOMS: atom_id res chain seq x y z
N GLU A 1 29.22 10.37 -8.51
CA GLU A 1 28.46 11.53 -8.98
C GLU A 1 28.02 12.42 -7.81
N HIS A 2 27.75 13.71 -8.06
CA HIS A 2 27.34 14.67 -7.04
C HIS A 2 26.01 15.32 -7.42
N TYR A 3 25.12 15.52 -6.43
CA TYR A 3 23.78 16.10 -6.57
C TYR A 3 23.57 17.21 -5.53
N ASP A 4 22.76 18.21 -5.89
CA ASP A 4 22.32 19.22 -4.92
C ASP A 4 21.35 18.57 -3.90
N ILE A 5 20.50 17.63 -4.38
CA ILE A 5 19.54 16.93 -3.54
C ILE A 5 19.34 15.49 -3.99
N VAL A 6 19.27 14.58 -3.02
CA VAL A 6 18.89 13.17 -3.23
C VAL A 6 17.66 12.84 -2.40
N VAL A 7 16.67 12.22 -3.02
CA VAL A 7 15.46 11.72 -2.36
C VAL A 7 15.48 10.18 -2.35
N ILE A 8 15.51 9.57 -1.17
CA ILE A 8 15.42 8.12 -1.00
C ILE A 8 13.95 7.75 -0.81
N GLY A 9 13.36 7.17 -1.85
CA GLY A 9 11.95 6.79 -1.94
C GLY A 9 11.19 7.55 -3.02
N SER A 10 10.45 6.82 -3.86
CA SER A 10 9.64 7.35 -4.95
C SER A 10 8.18 7.62 -4.58
N GLY A 11 7.83 7.48 -3.30
CA GLY A 11 6.49 7.78 -2.77
C GLY A 11 6.23 9.29 -2.64
N SER A 12 5.41 9.69 -1.67
CA SER A 12 5.03 11.10 -1.47
C SER A 12 6.24 12.02 -1.29
N GLY A 13 7.36 11.51 -0.75
CA GLY A 13 8.56 12.34 -0.53
C GLY A 13 9.20 12.86 -1.80
N ASN A 14 9.04 12.19 -2.95
CA ASN A 14 9.60 12.69 -4.21
C ASN A 14 8.84 13.88 -4.80
N THR A 15 7.66 14.22 -4.27
CA THR A 15 6.87 15.38 -4.74
C THR A 15 7.49 16.72 -4.37
N ILE A 16 8.51 16.73 -3.49
CA ILE A 16 9.29 17.95 -3.22
C ILE A 16 10.11 18.41 -4.44
N LEU A 17 10.43 17.48 -5.36
CA LEU A 17 11.13 17.80 -6.61
C LEU A 17 10.13 18.35 -7.64
N ASP A 18 9.68 19.57 -7.41
CA ASP A 18 8.77 20.34 -8.26
C ASP A 18 9.52 21.40 -9.08
N GLU A 19 8.80 22.40 -9.59
CA GLU A 19 9.37 23.48 -10.41
C GLU A 19 10.44 24.32 -9.69
N GLU A 20 10.41 24.40 -8.36
CA GLU A 20 11.42 25.13 -7.57
C GLU A 20 12.80 24.44 -7.60
N PHE A 21 12.83 23.17 -7.98
CA PHE A 21 14.07 22.39 -8.11
C PHE A 21 14.50 22.18 -9.57
N ALA A 22 13.87 22.84 -10.54
CA ALA A 22 14.12 22.63 -11.96
C ALA A 22 15.55 23.00 -12.40
N ASP A 23 16.21 23.91 -11.69
CA ASP A 23 17.59 24.35 -11.92
C ASP A 23 18.63 23.59 -11.08
N ARG A 24 18.20 22.59 -10.28
CA ARG A 24 19.07 21.81 -9.41
C ARG A 24 19.25 20.39 -9.95
N ARG A 25 20.43 19.86 -9.77
CA ARG A 25 20.72 18.47 -10.07
C ARG A 25 20.21 17.57 -8.94
N ALA A 26 19.24 16.71 -9.22
CA ALA A 26 18.61 15.86 -8.25
C ALA A 26 18.75 14.38 -8.59
N ALA A 27 18.63 13.51 -7.56
CA ALA A 27 18.46 12.08 -7.77
C ALA A 27 17.30 11.52 -6.95
N ILE A 28 16.61 10.52 -7.50
CA ILE A 28 15.62 9.71 -6.79
C ILE A 28 16.15 8.28 -6.73
N ILE A 29 16.11 7.68 -5.53
CA ILE A 29 16.55 6.29 -5.34
C ILE A 29 15.39 5.49 -4.77
N ASP A 30 14.98 4.42 -5.47
CA ASP A 30 13.96 3.50 -4.97
C ASP A 30 14.18 2.09 -5.54
N SER A 31 14.44 1.12 -4.71
CA SER A 31 14.60 -0.29 -5.10
C SER A 31 13.28 -1.02 -5.33
N GLY A 32 12.15 -0.40 -5.04
CA GLY A 32 10.81 -0.98 -5.17
C GLY A 32 10.05 -0.53 -6.40
N THR A 33 8.75 -0.81 -6.37
CA THR A 33 7.82 -0.33 -7.41
C THR A 33 7.62 1.18 -7.28
N PHE A 34 7.91 1.92 -8.34
CA PHE A 34 7.88 3.38 -8.35
C PHE A 34 6.49 3.94 -7.97
N GLY A 35 6.47 5.03 -7.19
CA GLY A 35 5.24 5.68 -6.70
C GLY A 35 4.87 5.36 -5.25
N GLY A 36 5.64 4.46 -4.60
CA GLY A 36 5.54 4.18 -3.17
C GLY A 36 4.26 3.43 -2.75
N THR A 37 4.10 3.27 -1.45
CA THR A 37 3.04 2.48 -0.82
C THR A 37 1.64 2.95 -1.21
N CYS A 38 1.38 4.26 -1.15
CA CYS A 38 0.02 4.81 -1.38
C CYS A 38 -0.52 4.44 -2.75
N LEU A 39 0.29 4.56 -3.81
CA LEU A 39 -0.11 4.23 -5.17
C LEU A 39 -0.24 2.72 -5.38
N ASN A 40 0.75 1.94 -4.93
CA ASN A 40 0.91 0.56 -5.39
C ASN A 40 0.23 -0.48 -4.50
N VAL A 41 0.21 -0.28 -3.17
CA VAL A 41 -0.22 -1.28 -2.18
C VAL A 41 -0.97 -0.69 -0.99
N GLY A 42 -1.32 0.59 -1.01
CA GLY A 42 -1.93 1.31 0.11
C GLY A 42 -3.23 2.00 -0.26
N CYS A 43 -3.25 3.33 -0.09
CA CYS A 43 -4.46 4.16 -0.11
C CYS A 43 -5.29 3.99 -1.40
N ILE A 44 -4.64 4.07 -2.55
CA ILE A 44 -5.33 4.10 -3.84
C ILE A 44 -6.00 2.75 -4.15
N PRO A 45 -5.26 1.61 -4.19
CA PRO A 45 -5.90 0.33 -4.46
C PRO A 45 -6.94 -0.03 -3.39
N THR A 46 -6.68 0.23 -2.10
CA THR A 46 -7.65 -0.04 -1.04
C THR A 46 -8.97 0.68 -1.29
N LYS A 47 -8.96 1.99 -1.58
CA LYS A 47 -10.19 2.73 -1.88
C LYS A 47 -10.88 2.26 -3.15
N MET A 48 -10.11 1.79 -4.13
CA MET A 48 -10.68 1.18 -5.34
C MET A 48 -11.33 -0.18 -5.07
N PHE A 49 -10.93 -0.91 -4.01
CA PHE A 49 -11.60 -2.13 -3.52
C PHE A 49 -12.80 -1.83 -2.62
N VAL A 50 -12.76 -0.75 -1.83
CA VAL A 50 -13.88 -0.35 -0.96
C VAL A 50 -15.14 -0.08 -1.77
N LEU A 51 -15.04 0.61 -2.91
CA LEU A 51 -16.22 0.92 -3.73
C LEU A 51 -17.03 -0.33 -4.15
N PRO A 52 -16.45 -1.39 -4.74
CA PRO A 52 -17.21 -2.62 -5.01
C PRO A 52 -17.68 -3.35 -3.73
N ALA A 53 -16.96 -3.22 -2.62
CA ALA A 53 -17.42 -3.77 -1.33
C ALA A 53 -18.68 -3.04 -0.83
N ASP A 54 -18.71 -1.72 -0.90
CA ASP A 54 -19.91 -0.91 -0.57
C ASP A 54 -21.10 -1.26 -1.45
N LEU A 55 -20.86 -1.48 -2.75
CA LEU A 55 -21.92 -1.94 -3.65
C LEU A 55 -22.44 -3.35 -3.27
N ALA A 56 -21.56 -4.24 -2.82
CA ALA A 56 -21.96 -5.57 -2.38
C ALA A 56 -22.82 -5.55 -1.11
N THR A 57 -22.58 -4.60 -0.20
CA THR A 57 -23.36 -4.42 1.04
C THR A 57 -24.59 -3.53 0.86
N SER A 58 -24.74 -2.84 -0.28
CA SER A 58 -25.86 -1.93 -0.55
C SER A 58 -27.26 -2.55 -0.44
N PRO A 59 -27.49 -3.87 -0.64
CA PRO A 59 -28.80 -4.47 -0.41
C PRO A 59 -29.35 -4.29 1.01
N SER A 60 -28.49 -4.34 2.03
CA SER A 60 -28.91 -4.13 3.42
C SER A 60 -29.33 -2.67 3.68
N GLU A 61 -28.62 -1.71 3.13
CA GLU A 61 -28.94 -0.29 3.24
C GLU A 61 -30.19 0.05 2.43
N ALA A 62 -30.31 -0.48 1.22
CA ALA A 62 -31.47 -0.30 0.38
C ALA A 62 -32.76 -0.83 1.04
N ALA A 63 -32.67 -1.94 1.76
CA ALA A 63 -33.81 -2.54 2.47
C ALA A 63 -34.37 -1.59 3.55
N LYS A 64 -33.54 -0.82 4.24
CA LYS A 64 -33.95 0.19 5.22
C LYS A 64 -34.81 1.30 4.60
N LEU A 65 -34.64 1.52 3.29
CA LEU A 65 -35.39 2.51 2.49
C LEU A 65 -36.57 1.88 1.72
N GLY A 66 -36.87 0.57 1.95
CA GLY A 66 -37.93 -0.14 1.24
C GLY A 66 -37.57 -0.61 -0.17
N VAL A 67 -36.31 -0.47 -0.59
CA VAL A 67 -35.81 -0.92 -1.91
C VAL A 67 -35.29 -2.35 -1.80
N ARG A 68 -35.74 -3.21 -2.72
CA ARG A 68 -35.31 -4.62 -2.76
C ARG A 68 -34.17 -4.78 -3.76
N LEU A 69 -32.96 -4.94 -3.26
CA LEU A 69 -31.76 -5.31 -4.03
C LEU A 69 -31.30 -6.71 -3.61
N GLN A 70 -30.58 -7.38 -4.48
CA GLN A 70 -30.00 -8.69 -4.19
C GLN A 70 -28.55 -8.74 -4.66
N PHE A 71 -27.63 -9.01 -3.75
CA PHE A 71 -26.25 -9.33 -4.09
C PHE A 71 -26.17 -10.81 -4.52
N ARG A 72 -25.65 -11.06 -5.72
CA ARG A 72 -25.52 -12.42 -6.28
C ARG A 72 -24.09 -12.92 -6.34
N GLY A 73 -23.12 -12.12 -5.85
CA GLY A 73 -21.71 -12.42 -5.85
C GLY A 73 -20.87 -11.35 -6.55
N ALA A 74 -19.56 -11.47 -6.37
CA ALA A 74 -18.57 -10.60 -6.99
C ALA A 74 -17.45 -11.44 -7.64
N SER A 75 -16.87 -10.96 -8.72
CA SER A 75 -15.66 -11.52 -9.31
C SER A 75 -14.46 -10.75 -8.74
N PHE A 76 -13.80 -11.32 -7.75
CA PHE A 76 -12.60 -10.73 -7.14
C PHE A 76 -11.50 -10.50 -8.20
N THR A 77 -11.26 -11.48 -9.07
CA THR A 77 -10.29 -11.39 -10.15
C THR A 77 -10.58 -10.19 -11.07
N SER A 78 -11.83 -10.01 -11.49
CA SER A 78 -12.21 -8.86 -12.33
C SER A 78 -12.03 -7.52 -11.63
N ILE A 79 -12.31 -7.45 -10.32
CA ILE A 79 -12.10 -6.25 -9.50
C ILE A 79 -10.60 -5.97 -9.42
N ARG A 80 -9.80 -6.95 -9.03
CA ARG A 80 -8.35 -6.87 -8.92
C ARG A 80 -7.70 -6.42 -10.24
N ASP A 81 -8.03 -7.08 -11.34
CA ASP A 81 -7.41 -6.83 -12.64
C ASP A 81 -7.75 -5.44 -13.16
N ARG A 82 -9.00 -4.97 -12.95
CA ARG A 82 -9.39 -3.59 -13.25
C ARG A 82 -8.59 -2.58 -12.43
N ILE A 83 -8.35 -2.85 -11.16
CA ILE A 83 -7.63 -1.95 -10.26
C ILE A 83 -6.15 -1.88 -10.66
N PHE A 84 -5.48 -3.02 -10.73
CA PHE A 84 -4.04 -3.04 -11.01
C PHE A 84 -3.71 -2.82 -12.48
N GLY A 85 -4.62 -3.16 -13.40
CA GLY A 85 -4.54 -2.74 -14.80
C GLY A 85 -4.53 -1.22 -14.99
N ARG A 86 -5.00 -0.45 -13.99
CA ARG A 86 -4.90 1.01 -13.97
C ARG A 86 -3.68 1.51 -13.19
N ILE A 87 -3.38 0.89 -12.05
CA ILE A 87 -2.30 1.35 -11.15
C ILE A 87 -0.92 1.07 -11.74
N ASP A 88 -0.69 -0.13 -12.26
CA ASP A 88 0.63 -0.53 -12.75
C ASP A 88 1.12 0.33 -13.93
N PRO A 89 0.28 0.73 -14.90
CA PRO A 89 0.67 1.73 -15.89
C PRO A 89 0.99 3.11 -15.30
N ILE A 90 0.25 3.58 -14.29
CA ILE A 90 0.52 4.89 -13.64
C ILE A 90 1.88 4.87 -12.96
N SER A 91 2.19 3.79 -12.23
CA SER A 91 3.51 3.60 -11.59
C SER A 91 4.64 3.65 -12.61
N ARG A 92 4.48 2.92 -13.72
CA ARG A 92 5.47 2.87 -14.81
C ARG A 92 5.64 4.23 -15.48
N SER A 93 4.54 4.90 -15.82
CA SER A 93 4.59 6.25 -16.42
C SER A 93 5.20 7.28 -15.47
N GLY A 94 5.03 7.13 -14.16
CA GLY A 94 5.67 7.98 -13.16
C GLY A 94 7.20 7.83 -13.16
N LEU A 95 7.70 6.60 -13.28
CA LEU A 95 9.12 6.33 -13.44
C LEU A 95 9.66 6.92 -14.76
N GLU A 96 9.01 6.62 -15.88
CA GLU A 96 9.38 7.13 -17.20
C GLU A 96 9.41 8.67 -17.24
N TYR A 97 8.43 9.31 -16.61
CA TYR A 97 8.39 10.76 -16.50
C TYR A 97 9.61 11.31 -15.76
N ARG A 98 9.97 10.74 -14.61
CA ARG A 98 11.12 11.20 -13.84
C ARG A 98 12.43 10.94 -14.57
N GLN A 99 12.58 9.80 -15.23
CA GLN A 99 13.74 9.47 -16.06
C GLN A 99 13.88 10.36 -17.30
N GLY A 100 12.79 10.98 -17.76
CA GLY A 100 12.79 11.92 -18.88
C GLY A 100 13.18 13.37 -18.54
N LEU A 101 13.35 13.69 -17.25
CA LEU A 101 13.75 15.02 -16.82
C LEU A 101 15.27 15.16 -16.85
N GLU A 102 15.79 16.20 -17.49
CA GLU A 102 17.24 16.41 -17.69
C GLU A 102 17.99 16.64 -16.37
N ASN A 103 17.31 17.15 -15.36
CA ASN A 103 17.92 17.49 -14.07
C ASN A 103 17.75 16.40 -13.00
N ILE A 104 17.06 15.27 -13.30
CA ILE A 104 16.79 14.21 -12.34
C ILE A 104 17.34 12.87 -12.84
N ASP A 105 18.23 12.27 -12.07
CA ASP A 105 18.65 10.89 -12.26
C ASP A 105 17.83 9.95 -11.39
N VAL A 106 17.39 8.79 -11.90
CA VAL A 106 16.61 7.80 -11.15
C VAL A 106 17.40 6.51 -11.03
N TYR A 107 17.67 6.11 -9.79
CA TYR A 107 18.32 4.85 -9.45
C TYR A 107 17.27 3.85 -8.92
N THR A 108 17.26 2.66 -9.48
CA THR A 108 16.30 1.62 -9.13
C THR A 108 16.90 0.50 -8.28
N ASP A 109 17.94 0.83 -7.52
CA ASP A 109 18.65 -0.07 -6.64
C ASP A 109 18.54 0.35 -5.18
N GLU A 110 19.00 -0.50 -4.26
CA GLU A 110 18.98 -0.24 -2.83
C GLU A 110 20.04 0.81 -2.44
N ALA A 111 19.60 1.80 -1.66
CA ALA A 111 20.47 2.86 -1.14
C ALA A 111 21.13 2.41 0.17
N LYS A 112 22.45 2.58 0.27
CA LYS A 112 23.21 2.33 1.47
C LYS A 112 24.12 3.52 1.81
N PHE A 113 23.94 4.09 3.00
CA PHE A 113 24.85 5.12 3.50
C PHE A 113 26.23 4.54 3.81
N VAL A 114 27.27 5.19 3.32
CA VAL A 114 28.67 4.93 3.68
C VAL A 114 29.27 6.03 4.55
N ASP A 115 28.73 7.24 4.45
CA ASP A 115 28.95 8.36 5.36
C ASP A 115 27.72 9.32 5.31
N PRO A 116 27.67 10.41 6.11
CA PRO A 116 26.50 11.30 6.17
C PRO A 116 26.05 11.91 4.85
N HIS A 117 26.96 12.05 3.87
CA HIS A 117 26.68 12.66 2.58
C HIS A 117 26.99 11.76 1.38
N THR A 118 27.34 10.49 1.62
CA THR A 118 27.69 9.54 0.56
C THR A 118 26.81 8.29 0.64
N ILE A 119 26.23 7.94 -0.48
CA ILE A 119 25.33 6.79 -0.65
C ILE A 119 25.93 5.87 -1.73
N GLU A 120 25.93 4.57 -1.48
CA GLU A 120 26.13 3.52 -2.49
C GLU A 120 24.77 3.05 -3.01
N VAL A 121 24.62 2.99 -4.33
CA VAL A 121 23.44 2.49 -5.02
C VAL A 121 23.90 1.55 -6.13
N GLY A 122 23.69 0.26 -5.96
CA GLY A 122 24.33 -0.75 -6.81
C GLY A 122 25.85 -0.56 -6.81
N ASP A 123 26.45 -0.45 -8.00
CA ASP A 123 27.87 -0.22 -8.17
C ASP A 123 28.25 1.29 -8.20
N THR A 124 27.29 2.17 -8.02
CA THR A 124 27.49 3.62 -8.12
C THR A 124 27.60 4.26 -6.73
N ARG A 125 28.60 5.13 -6.57
CA ARG A 125 28.72 5.97 -5.37
C ARG A 125 28.33 7.41 -5.73
N ILE A 126 27.41 7.96 -4.96
CA ILE A 126 26.87 9.31 -5.12
C ILE A 126 27.06 10.12 -3.85
N THR A 127 27.22 11.42 -4.01
CA THR A 127 27.26 12.39 -2.90
C THR A 127 26.17 13.43 -3.10
N ALA A 128 25.69 14.02 -2.02
CA ALA A 128 24.69 15.07 -2.08
C ALA A 128 24.89 16.13 -0.99
N ASP A 129 24.53 17.39 -1.32
CA ASP A 129 24.47 18.47 -0.34
C ASP A 129 23.30 18.26 0.63
N GLN A 130 22.17 17.79 0.11
CA GLN A 130 20.96 17.48 0.88
C GLN A 130 20.44 16.07 0.57
N ILE A 131 20.05 15.35 1.62
CA ILE A 131 19.46 14.01 1.49
C ILE A 131 18.13 13.98 2.21
N VAL A 132 17.08 13.61 1.48
CA VAL A 132 15.71 13.43 1.99
C VAL A 132 15.44 11.95 2.20
N LEU A 133 15.24 11.55 3.45
CA LEU A 133 14.87 10.18 3.81
C LEU A 133 13.36 10.03 3.72
N ALA A 134 12.88 9.51 2.59
CA ALA A 134 11.46 9.25 2.31
C ALA A 134 11.20 7.78 1.98
N ALA A 135 11.99 6.87 2.56
CA ALA A 135 11.97 5.43 2.30
C ALA A 135 10.65 4.72 2.71
N GLY A 136 9.71 5.46 3.32
CA GLY A 136 8.40 4.92 3.72
C GLY A 136 8.49 3.95 4.90
N SER A 137 7.52 3.04 4.97
CA SER A 137 7.43 2.01 6.00
C SER A 137 7.14 0.65 5.36
N ARG A 138 7.40 -0.42 6.11
CA ARG A 138 7.08 -1.79 5.71
C ARG A 138 6.14 -2.43 6.73
N PRO A 139 5.23 -3.31 6.31
CA PRO A 139 4.42 -4.09 7.23
C PRO A 139 5.32 -4.89 8.17
N ARG A 140 5.04 -4.83 9.46
CA ARG A 140 5.73 -5.67 10.44
C ARG A 140 4.94 -6.95 10.67
N VAL A 141 5.52 -8.08 10.32
CA VAL A 141 4.98 -9.38 10.72
C VAL A 141 5.26 -9.57 12.21
N PRO A 142 4.22 -9.80 13.05
CA PRO A 142 4.42 -10.01 14.47
C PRO A 142 5.13 -11.34 14.73
N ASP A 143 5.90 -11.39 15.82
CA ASP A 143 6.47 -12.63 16.33
C ASP A 143 5.38 -13.45 17.03
N VAL A 144 4.73 -14.32 16.27
CA VAL A 144 3.66 -15.21 16.72
C VAL A 144 4.07 -16.65 16.36
N LEU A 145 4.03 -17.53 17.34
CA LEU A 145 4.39 -18.93 17.17
C LEU A 145 3.65 -19.55 15.97
N GLY A 146 4.40 -20.13 15.05
CA GLY A 146 3.90 -20.80 13.86
C GLY A 146 3.74 -19.92 12.62
N LEU A 147 3.94 -18.59 12.67
CA LEU A 147 3.97 -17.76 11.48
C LEU A 147 5.24 -17.95 10.63
N ASP A 148 6.27 -18.54 11.19
CA ASP A 148 7.52 -18.91 10.52
C ASP A 148 7.49 -20.33 9.93
N ASP A 149 6.37 -21.05 10.05
CA ASP A 149 6.23 -22.39 9.47
C ASP A 149 6.26 -22.32 7.94
N PRO A 150 7.23 -22.98 7.27
CA PRO A 150 7.35 -22.95 5.81
C PRO A 150 6.10 -23.46 5.07
N SER A 151 5.28 -24.32 5.70
CA SER A 151 4.04 -24.82 5.12
C SER A 151 2.97 -23.72 4.94
N LEU A 152 3.10 -22.60 5.66
CA LEU A 152 2.18 -21.45 5.62
C LEU A 152 2.65 -20.33 4.70
N ALA A 153 3.86 -20.41 4.13
CA ALA A 153 4.46 -19.31 3.35
C ALA A 153 3.56 -18.76 2.24
N GLY A 154 2.78 -19.62 1.58
CA GLY A 154 1.81 -19.22 0.54
C GLY A 154 0.46 -18.72 1.07
N SER A 155 0.24 -18.76 2.40
CA SER A 155 -1.02 -18.39 3.05
C SER A 155 -0.89 -17.16 3.93
N ILE A 156 0.33 -16.67 4.14
CA ILE A 156 0.61 -15.48 4.96
C ILE A 156 0.81 -14.28 4.04
N HIS A 157 -0.02 -13.28 4.24
CA HIS A 157 -0.01 -12.05 3.45
C HIS A 157 0.11 -10.82 4.35
N THR A 158 0.70 -9.78 3.82
CA THR A 158 0.71 -8.45 4.43
C THR A 158 -0.20 -7.50 3.64
N SER A 159 -0.34 -6.26 4.10
CA SER A 159 -1.03 -5.22 3.34
C SER A 159 -0.45 -5.03 1.92
N ASP A 160 0.83 -5.33 1.72
CA ASP A 160 1.49 -5.16 0.44
C ASP A 160 1.13 -6.26 -0.58
N THR A 161 0.66 -7.42 -0.12
CA THR A 161 0.43 -8.58 -0.99
C THR A 161 -1.03 -9.01 -1.10
N ILE A 162 -1.85 -8.77 -0.07
CA ILE A 162 -3.20 -9.32 0.04
C ILE A 162 -4.15 -8.89 -1.09
N MET A 163 -3.99 -7.67 -1.62
CA MET A 163 -4.85 -7.17 -2.68
C MET A 163 -4.54 -7.76 -4.07
N ARG A 164 -3.40 -8.44 -4.20
CA ARG A 164 -2.95 -9.08 -5.45
C ARG A 164 -3.17 -10.60 -5.47
N LEU A 165 -3.93 -11.14 -4.51
CA LEU A 165 -4.32 -12.55 -4.52
C LEU A 165 -4.95 -12.94 -5.86
N GLU A 166 -4.73 -14.18 -6.28
CA GLU A 166 -5.34 -14.71 -7.51
C GLU A 166 -6.83 -14.94 -7.35
N GLU A 167 -7.26 -15.35 -6.15
CA GLU A 167 -8.65 -15.66 -5.83
C GLU A 167 -9.06 -15.05 -4.48
N LEU A 168 -10.37 -14.83 -4.30
CA LEU A 168 -10.93 -14.42 -3.02
C LEU A 168 -10.80 -15.58 -2.03
N PRO A 169 -10.12 -15.41 -0.88
CA PRO A 169 -10.00 -16.47 0.10
C PRO A 169 -11.36 -16.78 0.73
N HIS A 170 -11.71 -18.04 0.88
CA HIS A 170 -12.95 -18.44 1.57
C HIS A 170 -12.94 -18.02 3.03
N ARG A 171 -11.78 -18.12 3.69
CA ARG A 171 -11.57 -17.72 5.08
C ARG A 171 -10.34 -16.84 5.17
N LEU A 172 -10.48 -15.72 5.85
CA LEU A 172 -9.39 -14.77 6.10
C LEU A 172 -9.28 -14.50 7.59
N VAL A 173 -8.09 -14.68 8.14
CA VAL A 173 -7.76 -14.24 9.50
C VAL A 173 -6.88 -13.01 9.42
N ILE A 174 -7.30 -11.93 10.06
CA ILE A 174 -6.55 -10.66 10.10
C ILE A 174 -5.95 -10.50 11.49
N LEU A 175 -4.63 -10.40 11.56
CA LEU A 175 -3.91 -10.14 12.81
C LEU A 175 -3.67 -8.64 12.97
N GLY A 176 -4.42 -8.02 13.87
CA GLY A 176 -4.37 -6.60 14.18
C GLY A 176 -5.73 -5.93 14.11
N GLY A 177 -5.90 -4.79 14.75
CA GLY A 177 -7.17 -4.06 14.85
C GLY A 177 -7.02 -2.57 14.51
N GLY A 178 -6.08 -2.19 13.63
CA GLY A 178 -5.92 -0.83 13.13
C GLY A 178 -6.80 -0.55 11.91
N PHE A 179 -6.69 0.66 11.36
CA PHE A 179 -7.49 1.11 10.22
C PHE A 179 -7.33 0.22 8.97
N ILE A 180 -6.13 -0.30 8.69
CA ILE A 180 -5.89 -1.24 7.58
C ILE A 180 -6.68 -2.54 7.80
N ALA A 181 -6.70 -3.06 9.02
CA ALA A 181 -7.45 -4.26 9.36
C ALA A 181 -8.96 -4.05 9.20
N ALA A 182 -9.48 -2.90 9.60
CA ALA A 182 -10.89 -2.55 9.46
C ALA A 182 -11.29 -2.47 7.97
N GLU A 183 -10.49 -1.80 7.13
CA GLU A 183 -10.77 -1.69 5.69
C GLU A 183 -10.73 -3.06 4.99
N PHE A 184 -9.73 -3.88 5.28
CA PHE A 184 -9.66 -5.23 4.69
C PHE A 184 -10.74 -6.16 5.22
N ALA A 185 -11.11 -6.06 6.50
CA ALA A 185 -12.24 -6.81 7.03
C ALA A 185 -13.53 -6.47 6.28
N HIS A 186 -13.80 -5.18 6.04
CA HIS A 186 -14.94 -4.73 5.24
C HIS A 186 -14.86 -5.26 3.79
N ILE A 187 -13.76 -5.03 3.10
CA ILE A 187 -13.58 -5.43 1.69
C ILE A 187 -13.82 -6.93 1.53
N PHE A 188 -13.09 -7.75 2.27
CA PHE A 188 -13.12 -9.19 2.07
C PHE A 188 -14.43 -9.81 2.53
N SER A 189 -15.02 -9.36 3.65
CA SER A 189 -16.32 -9.86 4.12
C SER A 189 -17.45 -9.49 3.16
N ALA A 190 -17.49 -8.25 2.68
CA ALA A 190 -18.50 -7.78 1.73
C ALA A 190 -18.44 -8.55 0.39
N LEU A 191 -17.25 -8.93 -0.05
CA LEU A 191 -17.05 -9.69 -1.29
C LEU A 191 -17.32 -11.20 -1.12
N GLY A 192 -17.44 -11.72 0.12
CA GLY A 192 -17.88 -13.08 0.38
C GLY A 192 -16.93 -13.96 1.19
N SER A 193 -15.81 -13.44 1.70
CA SER A 193 -14.93 -14.17 2.63
C SER A 193 -15.53 -14.25 4.03
N SER A 194 -15.31 -15.38 4.72
CA SER A 194 -15.51 -15.44 6.18
C SER A 194 -14.30 -14.83 6.87
N VAL A 195 -14.46 -13.63 7.44
CA VAL A 195 -13.37 -12.87 8.04
C VAL A 195 -13.37 -12.99 9.56
N THR A 196 -12.21 -13.26 10.14
CA THR A 196 -11.98 -13.24 11.60
C THR A 196 -10.86 -12.25 11.90
N VAL A 197 -11.11 -11.28 12.77
CA VAL A 197 -10.10 -10.33 13.23
C VAL A 197 -9.61 -10.73 14.61
N ILE A 198 -8.29 -10.93 14.74
CA ILE A 198 -7.63 -11.20 16.03
C ILE A 198 -6.88 -9.94 16.44
N ASN A 199 -7.31 -9.33 17.55
CA ASN A 199 -6.73 -8.11 18.04
C ASN A 199 -6.23 -8.28 19.49
N ARG A 200 -5.04 -7.77 19.77
CA ARG A 200 -4.44 -7.82 21.10
C ARG A 200 -5.13 -6.90 22.12
N SER A 201 -5.65 -5.76 21.65
CA SER A 201 -6.41 -4.83 22.48
C SER A 201 -7.89 -5.26 22.55
N GLY A 202 -8.59 -4.85 23.61
CA GLY A 202 -10.02 -5.20 23.79
C GLY A 202 -10.96 -4.56 22.77
N ARG A 203 -10.46 -3.65 21.91
CA ARG A 203 -11.23 -2.98 20.86
C ARG A 203 -10.38 -2.75 19.60
N MET A 204 -11.02 -2.69 18.45
CA MET A 204 -10.41 -2.22 17.19
C MET A 204 -10.22 -0.70 17.25
N LEU A 205 -9.40 -0.15 16.35
CA LEU A 205 -9.21 1.30 16.17
C LEU A 205 -8.95 2.02 17.50
N ARG A 206 -8.11 1.44 18.37
CA ARG A 206 -7.87 1.89 19.76
C ARG A 206 -7.46 3.35 19.91
N HIS A 207 -7.00 4.00 18.85
CA HIS A 207 -6.57 5.40 18.83
C HIS A 207 -7.66 6.34 18.32
N GLU A 208 -8.78 5.78 17.85
CA GLU A 208 -9.94 6.51 17.40
C GLU A 208 -10.95 6.71 18.55
N ASP A 209 -11.97 7.52 18.28
CA ASP A 209 -13.09 7.71 19.18
C ASP A 209 -13.73 6.38 19.60
N GLN A 210 -14.15 6.28 20.86
CA GLN A 210 -14.67 5.03 21.41
C GLN A 210 -15.94 4.57 20.69
N GLU A 211 -16.86 5.48 20.40
CA GLU A 211 -18.11 5.17 19.70
C GLU A 211 -17.82 4.62 18.29
N ARG A 212 -16.87 5.22 17.57
CA ARG A 212 -16.41 4.73 16.27
C ARG A 212 -15.78 3.36 16.34
N SER A 213 -15.03 3.09 17.42
CA SER A 213 -14.41 1.77 17.63
C SER A 213 -15.46 0.68 17.84
N GLU A 214 -16.57 0.98 18.52
CA GLU A 214 -17.63 0.03 18.80
C GLU A 214 -18.47 -0.33 17.58
N GLU A 215 -18.64 0.58 16.62
CA GLU A 215 -19.32 0.34 15.35
C GLU A 215 -18.65 -0.79 14.52
N HIS A 216 -17.37 -1.05 14.72
CA HIS A 216 -16.59 -2.05 13.99
C HIS A 216 -16.34 -3.35 14.77
N THR A 217 -16.89 -3.50 15.97
CA THR A 217 -16.68 -4.68 16.84
C THR A 217 -17.90 -5.60 16.97
N SER A 218 -19.00 -5.30 16.31
CA SER A 218 -20.26 -6.09 16.28
C SER A 218 -20.35 -7.06 15.13
#